data_d3a8f59bf8269f1b53d75e158b48518e
#
_entry.id   d3a8f59bf8269f1b53d75e158b48518e
#
_cell.length_a   1.000
_cell.length_b   1.000
_cell.length_c   1.000
_cell.angle_alpha   90.00
_cell.angle_beta   90.00
_cell.angle_gamma   90.00
#
_symmetry.space_group_name_H-M   'P 1'
#
loop_
_entity.id
_entity.type
_entity.pdbx_description
1 polymer ?
#
loop_
_entity_poly.entity_id
_entity_poly.type
_entity_poly.pdbx_seq_one_letter_code
_entity_poly.pdbx_strand_id
1 'polypeptide(L)'
;MSFLGLRAYLNLIYFDFLLARGNFASLYQKVRSCPVAMSSSHPDVTEKVCAAVNIACIWYWKEVLCLQRSAVTACLLKRYGIRAQMTIGAQQMPFRAHAWVEVNGSVVNDRPHLREVYAVLDQC
;
A
#
# COMPACT_ATOMS: atom_id res chain seq x y z
N MET A 1 1.00 -20.87 -1.48
CA MET A 1 0.66 -19.45 -1.65
C MET A 1 -0.41 -19.33 -2.73
N SER A 2 -1.44 -18.52 -2.49
CA SER A 2 -2.50 -18.32 -3.46
C SER A 2 -2.02 -17.47 -4.65
N PHE A 3 -2.82 -17.42 -5.72
CA PHE A 3 -2.51 -16.56 -6.87
C PHE A 3 -2.38 -15.09 -6.45
N LEU A 4 -3.27 -14.64 -5.57
CA LEU A 4 -3.22 -13.28 -5.05
C LEU A 4 -1.95 -13.06 -4.20
N GLY A 5 -1.58 -14.03 -3.39
CA GLY A 5 -0.34 -13.96 -2.60
C GLY A 5 0.91 -13.90 -3.49
N LEU A 6 0.93 -14.69 -4.56
CA LEU A 6 2.03 -14.64 -5.52
C LEU A 6 2.11 -13.27 -6.20
N ARG A 7 0.97 -12.73 -6.60
CA ARG A 7 0.93 -11.41 -7.22
C ARG A 7 1.41 -10.33 -6.25
N ALA A 8 1.02 -10.42 -4.99
CA ALA A 8 1.49 -9.50 -3.96
C ALA A 8 3.02 -9.60 -3.80
N TYR A 9 3.55 -10.81 -3.77
CA TYR A 9 4.98 -11.03 -3.65
C TYR A 9 5.76 -10.44 -4.84
N LEU A 10 5.28 -10.65 -6.05
CA LEU A 10 5.91 -10.10 -7.25
C LEU A 10 5.86 -8.56 -7.24
N ASN A 11 4.79 -7.98 -6.77
CA ASN A 11 4.69 -6.53 -6.62
C ASN A 11 5.65 -6.01 -5.55
N LEU A 12 5.87 -6.74 -4.47
CA LEU A 12 6.89 -6.37 -3.48
C LEU A 12 8.28 -6.29 -4.11
N ILE A 13 8.62 -7.26 -4.94
CA ILE A 13 9.90 -7.26 -5.66
C ILE A 13 9.99 -6.03 -6.59
N TYR A 14 8.92 -5.75 -7.32
CA TYR A 14 8.88 -4.62 -8.24
C TYR A 14 9.09 -3.28 -7.52
N PHE A 15 8.38 -3.06 -6.43
CA PHE A 15 8.51 -1.81 -5.68
C PHE A 15 9.84 -1.72 -4.93
N ASP A 16 10.37 -2.85 -4.49
CA ASP A 16 11.72 -2.90 -3.92
C ASP A 16 12.76 -2.43 -4.95
N PHE A 17 12.62 -2.92 -6.18
CA PHE A 17 13.49 -2.52 -7.29
C PHE A 17 13.36 -1.02 -7.59
N LEU A 18 12.12 -0.48 -7.60
CA LEU A 18 11.92 0.96 -7.81
C LEU A 18 12.59 1.80 -6.73
N LEU A 19 12.51 1.38 -5.47
CA LEU A 19 13.16 2.09 -4.38
C LEU A 19 14.67 2.01 -4.46
N ALA A 20 15.22 0.86 -4.87
CA ALA A 20 16.66 0.66 -4.96
C ALA A 20 17.28 1.43 -6.12
N ARG A 21 16.60 1.48 -7.26
CA ARG A 21 17.10 2.14 -8.47
C ARG A 21 16.67 3.58 -8.64
N GLY A 22 15.52 3.92 -8.07
CA GLY A 22 14.98 5.26 -8.15
C GLY A 22 14.96 5.90 -6.78
N ASN A 23 13.84 6.52 -6.48
CA ASN A 23 13.63 7.20 -5.21
C ASN A 23 12.16 7.12 -4.84
N PHE A 24 11.81 7.78 -3.74
CA PHE A 24 10.41 7.89 -3.30
C PHE A 24 9.49 8.40 -4.42
N ALA A 25 9.94 9.38 -5.19
CA ALA A 25 9.12 9.97 -6.24
C ALA A 25 8.75 8.95 -7.31
N SER A 26 9.66 8.05 -7.67
CA SER A 26 9.40 7.00 -8.66
C SER A 26 8.32 6.05 -8.16
N LEU A 27 8.39 5.61 -6.91
CA LEU A 27 7.40 4.75 -6.29
C LEU A 27 6.05 5.46 -6.21
N TYR A 28 6.03 6.69 -5.73
CA TYR A 28 4.83 7.49 -5.58
C TYR A 28 4.12 7.69 -6.91
N GLN A 29 4.86 8.02 -7.97
CA GLN A 29 4.30 8.20 -9.30
C GLN A 29 3.73 6.90 -9.85
N LYS A 30 4.35 5.77 -9.57
CA LYS A 30 3.81 4.47 -10.00
C LYS A 30 2.49 4.18 -9.33
N VAL A 31 2.38 4.40 -8.02
CA VAL A 31 1.13 4.21 -7.30
C VAL A 31 0.05 5.15 -7.84
N ARG A 32 0.40 6.41 -8.03
CA ARG A 32 -0.52 7.41 -8.55
C ARG A 32 -1.04 7.07 -9.93
N SER A 33 -0.19 6.49 -10.78
CA SER A 33 -0.55 6.13 -12.15
C SER A 33 -1.30 4.81 -12.28
N CYS A 34 -1.41 4.03 -11.20
CA CYS A 34 -2.17 2.79 -11.24
C CYS A 34 -3.65 3.09 -11.45
N PRO A 35 -4.25 2.60 -12.55
CA PRO A 35 -5.67 2.88 -12.79
C PRO A 35 -6.56 2.04 -11.90
N VAL A 36 -7.71 2.60 -11.53
CA VAL A 36 -8.75 1.84 -10.84
C VAL A 36 -9.54 1.08 -11.89
N ALA A 37 -9.52 -0.26 -11.82
CA ALA A 37 -10.24 -1.09 -12.78
C ALA A 37 -11.74 -0.89 -12.64
N MET A 38 -12.45 -0.98 -13.77
CA MET A 38 -13.90 -0.85 -13.81
C MET A 38 -14.56 -2.22 -13.60
N SER A 39 -14.30 -2.83 -12.45
CA SER A 39 -14.91 -4.10 -12.09
C SER A 39 -15.67 -3.94 -10.79
N SER A 40 -16.79 -4.67 -10.68
CA SER A 40 -17.51 -4.71 -9.41
C SER A 40 -16.72 -5.60 -8.46
N SER A 41 -16.32 -5.05 -7.32
CA SER A 41 -15.58 -5.79 -6.31
C SER A 41 -16.56 -6.28 -5.23
N HIS A 42 -16.28 -7.46 -4.69
CA HIS A 42 -16.99 -7.95 -3.52
C HIS A 42 -16.56 -7.15 -2.29
N PRO A 43 -17.43 -7.01 -1.27
CA PRO A 43 -17.07 -6.26 -0.05
C PRO A 43 -15.85 -6.79 0.68
N ASP A 44 -15.52 -8.07 0.51
CA ASP A 44 -14.40 -8.72 1.20
C ASP A 44 -13.07 -8.65 0.44
N VAL A 45 -13.03 -8.03 -0.75
CA VAL A 45 -11.81 -7.95 -1.56
C VAL A 45 -10.72 -7.18 -0.83
N THR A 46 -11.07 -6.07 -0.16
CA THR A 46 -10.10 -5.28 0.59
C THR A 46 -9.40 -6.12 1.66
N GLU A 47 -10.16 -6.90 2.43
CA GLU A 47 -9.60 -7.77 3.45
C GLU A 47 -8.71 -8.85 2.84
N LYS A 48 -9.13 -9.44 1.74
CA LYS A 48 -8.35 -10.48 1.05
C LYS A 48 -7.02 -9.93 0.52
N VAL A 49 -7.05 -8.75 -0.08
CA VAL A 49 -5.82 -8.12 -0.59
C VAL A 49 -4.88 -7.80 0.56
N CYS A 50 -5.38 -7.18 1.61
CA CYS A 50 -4.54 -6.84 2.77
C CYS A 50 -3.95 -8.09 3.41
N ALA A 51 -4.72 -9.16 3.55
CA ALA A 51 -4.22 -10.42 4.09
C ALA A 51 -3.14 -11.04 3.18
N ALA A 52 -3.35 -11.02 1.87
CA ALA A 52 -2.39 -11.55 0.92
C ALA A 52 -1.06 -10.77 0.95
N VAL A 53 -1.13 -9.45 1.05
CA VAL A 53 0.05 -8.62 1.15
C VAL A 53 0.80 -8.90 2.46
N ASN A 54 0.08 -9.04 3.57
CA ASN A 54 0.69 -9.35 4.86
C ASN A 54 1.41 -10.69 4.83
N ILE A 55 0.79 -11.71 4.22
CA ILE A 55 1.42 -13.02 4.06
C ILE A 55 2.66 -12.92 3.18
N ALA A 56 2.58 -12.20 2.07
CA ALA A 56 3.72 -12.01 1.18
C ALA A 56 4.87 -11.32 1.91
N CYS A 57 4.58 -10.34 2.76
CA CYS A 57 5.60 -9.66 3.56
C CYS A 57 6.31 -10.62 4.52
N ILE A 58 5.57 -11.58 5.11
CA ILE A 58 6.15 -12.59 6.00
C ILE A 58 7.14 -13.49 5.23
N TRP A 59 6.79 -13.86 4.01
CA TRP A 59 7.62 -14.73 3.18
C TRP A 59 8.73 -13.99 2.44
N TYR A 60 8.73 -12.64 2.48
CA TYR A 60 9.74 -11.87 1.79
C TYR A 60 11.12 -12.09 2.45
N TRP A 61 12.18 -12.05 1.64
CA TRP A 61 13.54 -12.39 2.10
C TRP A 61 14.19 -11.30 2.96
N LYS A 62 13.57 -10.13 3.08
CA LYS A 62 14.04 -9.04 3.94
C LYS A 62 12.84 -8.30 4.52
N GLU A 63 13.11 -7.39 5.46
CA GLU A 63 12.06 -6.58 6.06
C GLU A 63 11.40 -5.67 5.01
N VAL A 64 10.08 -5.65 4.99
CA VAL A 64 9.29 -4.82 4.08
C VAL A 64 8.94 -3.51 4.78
N LEU A 65 9.31 -2.40 4.16
CA LEU A 65 9.02 -1.07 4.68
C LEU A 65 7.53 -0.74 4.53
N CYS A 66 7.02 0.13 5.42
CA CYS A 66 5.60 0.54 5.38
C CYS A 66 5.24 1.18 4.04
N LEU A 67 6.15 1.94 3.44
CA LEU A 67 5.94 2.58 2.14
C LEU A 67 5.76 1.53 1.04
N GLN A 68 6.64 0.54 1.00
CA GLN A 68 6.58 -0.54 0.02
C GLN A 68 5.32 -1.38 0.18
N ARG A 69 4.98 -1.76 1.41
CA ARG A 69 3.78 -2.53 1.69
C ARG A 69 2.52 -1.75 1.29
N SER A 70 2.46 -0.47 1.61
CA SER A 70 1.32 0.37 1.26
C SER A 70 1.20 0.58 -0.25
N ALA A 71 2.32 0.74 -0.96
CA ALA A 71 2.31 0.85 -2.41
C ALA A 71 1.73 -0.40 -3.07
N VAL A 72 2.17 -1.59 -2.63
CA VAL A 72 1.64 -2.86 -3.14
C VAL A 72 0.16 -2.98 -2.86
N THR A 73 -0.26 -2.69 -1.63
CA THR A 73 -1.66 -2.78 -1.23
C THR A 73 -2.54 -1.85 -2.05
N ALA A 74 -2.14 -0.59 -2.20
CA ALA A 74 -2.92 0.39 -2.97
C ALA A 74 -3.04 -0.02 -4.43
N CYS A 75 -1.95 -0.45 -5.06
CA CYS A 75 -1.98 -0.86 -6.46
C CYS A 75 -2.82 -2.10 -6.69
N LEU A 76 -2.75 -3.09 -5.79
CA LEU A 76 -3.58 -4.29 -5.91
C LEU A 76 -5.06 -3.96 -5.72
N LEU A 77 -5.40 -3.12 -4.74
CA LEU A 77 -6.79 -2.71 -4.53
C LEU A 77 -7.34 -1.98 -5.77
N LYS A 78 -6.56 -1.07 -6.34
CA LYS A 78 -6.98 -0.39 -7.57
C LYS A 78 -7.21 -1.37 -8.72
N ARG A 79 -6.37 -2.38 -8.82
CA ARG A 79 -6.49 -3.41 -9.86
C ARG A 79 -7.80 -4.20 -9.73
N TYR A 80 -8.32 -4.34 -8.52
CA TYR A 80 -9.59 -5.01 -8.27
C TYR A 80 -10.78 -4.04 -8.21
N GLY A 81 -10.60 -2.80 -8.66
CA GLY A 81 -11.70 -1.84 -8.79
C GLY A 81 -11.99 -1.04 -7.54
N ILE A 82 -11.11 -1.07 -6.55
CA ILE A 82 -11.29 -0.33 -5.31
C ILE A 82 -10.48 0.97 -5.38
N ARG A 83 -11.13 2.09 -5.06
CA ARG A 83 -10.47 3.40 -5.03
C ARG A 83 -9.68 3.56 -3.73
N ALA A 84 -8.51 2.94 -3.72
CA ALA A 84 -7.60 3.03 -2.60
C ALA A 84 -6.65 4.20 -2.78
N GLN A 85 -6.25 4.80 -1.68
CA GLN A 85 -5.27 5.87 -1.68
C GLN A 85 -4.11 5.52 -0.75
N MET A 86 -2.89 5.57 -1.27
CA MET A 86 -1.72 5.51 -0.41
C MET A 86 -1.54 6.88 0.23
N THR A 87 -1.56 6.92 1.55
CA THR A 87 -1.52 8.15 2.33
C THR A 87 -0.17 8.25 3.02
N ILE A 88 0.47 9.41 2.89
CA ILE A 88 1.74 9.71 3.53
C ILE A 88 1.49 10.71 4.63
N GLY A 89 1.96 10.39 5.83
CA GLY A 89 1.82 11.26 6.97
C GLY A 89 3.14 11.46 7.69
N ALA A 90 3.20 12.49 8.52
CA ALA A 90 4.36 12.77 9.34
C ALA A 90 3.94 13.28 10.70
N GLN A 91 4.72 12.95 11.73
CA GLN A 91 4.61 13.54 13.05
C GLN A 91 5.89 14.24 13.44
N GLN A 92 5.78 15.23 14.30
CA GLN A 92 6.94 15.94 14.84
C GLN A 92 7.16 15.53 16.30
N MET A 93 8.42 15.57 16.72
CA MET A 93 8.88 15.38 18.12
C MET A 93 8.55 13.99 18.70
N PRO A 94 9.22 12.90 18.29
CA PRO A 94 10.27 12.88 17.26
C PRO A 94 9.67 12.87 15.86
N PHE A 95 10.44 13.31 14.89
CA PHE A 95 10.00 13.25 13.49
C PHE A 95 9.90 11.80 13.04
N ARG A 96 8.73 11.43 12.54
CA ARG A 96 8.47 10.12 11.93
C ARG A 96 7.57 10.29 10.73
N ALA A 97 7.91 9.61 9.66
CA ALA A 97 7.05 9.51 8.49
C ALA A 97 6.47 8.11 8.41
N HIS A 98 5.24 8.01 7.97
CA HIS A 98 4.55 6.73 7.86
C HIS A 98 3.68 6.73 6.62
N ALA A 99 3.52 5.55 6.02
CA ALA A 99 2.65 5.35 4.86
C ALA A 99 1.61 4.28 5.19
N TRP A 100 0.39 4.52 4.76
CA TRP A 100 -0.71 3.56 4.92
C TRP A 100 -1.69 3.71 3.76
N VAL A 101 -2.69 2.84 3.72
CA VAL A 101 -3.70 2.86 2.66
C VAL A 101 -5.06 3.16 3.27
N GLU A 102 -5.80 4.04 2.62
CA GLU A 102 -7.18 4.38 2.99
C GLU A 102 -8.13 4.05 1.84
N VAL A 103 -9.31 3.59 2.21
CA VAL A 103 -10.45 3.40 1.30
C VAL A 103 -11.64 4.11 1.93
N ASN A 104 -12.23 5.06 1.20
CA ASN A 104 -13.34 5.88 1.70
C ASN A 104 -13.02 6.57 3.02
N GLY A 105 -11.78 7.02 3.19
CA GLY A 105 -11.34 7.73 4.39
C GLY A 105 -11.01 6.84 5.57
N SER A 106 -11.09 5.52 5.43
CA SER A 106 -10.79 4.57 6.50
C SER A 106 -9.49 3.84 6.23
N VAL A 107 -8.64 3.69 7.23
CA VAL A 107 -7.39 2.94 7.13
C VAL A 107 -7.71 1.45 6.99
N VAL A 108 -7.11 0.79 5.99
CA VAL A 108 -7.41 -0.61 5.70
C VAL A 108 -6.23 -1.56 5.93
N ASN A 109 -5.00 -1.06 5.94
CA ASN A 109 -3.81 -1.92 6.06
C ASN A 109 -3.00 -1.66 7.34
N ASP A 110 -3.55 -0.91 8.29
CA ASP A 110 -2.84 -0.53 9.51
C ASP A 110 -3.86 -0.17 10.58
N ARG A 111 -3.37 0.36 11.71
CA ARG A 111 -4.24 0.77 12.83
C ARG A 111 -5.19 1.89 12.39
N PRO A 112 -6.42 1.93 12.93
CA PRO A 112 -7.45 2.84 12.41
C PRO A 112 -7.25 4.32 12.72
N HIS A 113 -6.46 4.68 13.73
CA HIS A 113 -6.37 6.07 14.21
C HIS A 113 -5.10 6.79 13.77
N LEU A 114 -4.56 6.45 12.59
CA LEU A 114 -3.30 7.02 12.12
C LEU A 114 -3.39 8.54 11.86
N ARG A 115 -4.55 9.02 11.41
CA ARG A 115 -4.73 10.46 11.17
C ARG A 115 -4.71 11.30 12.46
N GLU A 116 -4.93 10.67 13.61
CA GLU A 116 -4.84 11.34 14.90
C GLU A 116 -3.38 11.50 15.35
N VAL A 117 -2.50 10.64 14.85
CA VAL A 117 -1.07 10.63 15.21
C VAL A 117 -0.24 11.36 14.17
N TYR A 118 -0.57 11.21 12.89
CA TYR A 118 0.19 11.76 11.78
C TYR A 118 -0.60 12.81 11.03
N ALA A 119 0.04 13.94 10.71
CA ALA A 119 -0.52 14.90 9.78
C ALA A 119 -0.36 14.38 8.36
N VAL A 120 -1.44 14.37 7.60
CA VAL A 120 -1.40 13.89 6.20
C VAL A 120 -0.68 14.92 5.34
N LEU A 121 0.36 14.47 4.63
CA LEU A 121 1.14 15.29 3.73
C LEU A 121 0.64 15.17 2.30
N ASP A 122 0.30 13.96 1.85
CA ASP A 122 -0.14 13.72 0.48
C ASP A 122 -0.84 12.38 0.38
N GLN A 123 -1.59 12.20 -0.71
CA GLN A 123 -2.29 10.95 -1.03
C GLN A 123 -2.23 10.68 -2.53
N CYS A 124 -2.17 9.42 -2.88
CA CYS A 124 -2.22 9.04 -4.30
C CYS A 124 -3.05 7.78 -4.61
#